data_26694945f30cde7561e3d6ca00807fd3
#
_entry.id   26694945f30cde7561e3d6ca00807fd3
#
_cell.length_a   1.000
_cell.length_b   1.000
_cell.length_c   1.000
_cell.angle_alpha   90.00
_cell.angle_beta   90.00
_cell.angle_gamma   90.00
#
_symmetry.space_group_name_H-M   'P 1'
#
loop_
_entity.id
_entity.type
_entity.pdbx_description
1 polymer ?
#
loop_
_entity_poly.entity_id
_entity_poly.type
_entity_poly.pdbx_seq_one_letter_code
_entity_poly.pdbx_strand_id
1 'polypeptide(L)'
;MIRYSGKVFLLFVLLCLSKVNAKGQIMNIEKFRLDSLSRKNPFRLKFEANFDFYNRSATAEEQAEFTALGSEISSIYAPGKHFYMLLGEVSYVENNANKILNNGNVHIRSTFYYREKFSPELFGQAQYDDFRGLSDRFIFGGALRWNSIRNKKFMLTFGAGPMYEFERWKSPVDNQTEEVTFLKLSTNLIVRWTIGEHIDFNSILYYQLGYDNEIEAPRNRISNSTNLNFQITTKIAFKTGLRLAYEDRPIVPITKLIYSVENGISLNF
;
A
#
# COMPACT_ATOMS: atom_id res chain seq x y z
N MET A 1 -20.53 16.99 -40.23
CA MET A 1 -19.79 17.39 -39.01
C MET A 1 -20.31 16.57 -37.86
N ILE A 2 -19.60 15.66 -37.28
CA ILE A 2 -19.82 14.70 -36.18
C ILE A 2 -19.34 13.31 -36.63
N ARG A 3 -18.01 13.12 -36.64
CA ARG A 3 -17.39 11.79 -36.78
C ARG A 3 -16.12 11.62 -35.92
N TYR A 4 -15.85 12.56 -34.98
CA TYR A 4 -14.66 12.50 -34.10
C TYR A 4 -14.97 12.08 -32.68
N SER A 5 -16.23 12.06 -32.27
CA SER A 5 -16.67 11.76 -30.89
C SER A 5 -16.39 10.31 -30.47
N GLY A 6 -16.56 9.35 -31.36
CA GLY A 6 -16.36 7.93 -31.00
C GLY A 6 -14.89 7.54 -30.86
N LYS A 7 -13.99 8.16 -31.60
CA LYS A 7 -12.53 7.86 -31.51
C LYS A 7 -11.90 8.48 -30.27
N VAL A 8 -12.37 9.65 -29.85
CA VAL A 8 -11.91 10.31 -28.62
C VAL A 8 -12.42 9.55 -27.38
N PHE A 9 -13.65 9.07 -27.40
CA PHE A 9 -14.22 8.24 -26.35
C PHE A 9 -13.50 6.88 -26.23
N LEU A 10 -13.18 6.24 -27.38
CA LEU A 10 -12.41 4.98 -27.38
C LEU A 10 -10.98 5.18 -26.91
N LEU A 11 -10.34 6.32 -27.23
CA LEU A 11 -9.01 6.68 -26.74
C LEU A 11 -9.01 6.94 -25.23
N PHE A 12 -10.07 7.58 -24.71
CA PHE A 12 -10.24 7.82 -23.26
C PHE A 12 -10.47 6.51 -22.50
N VAL A 13 -11.26 5.59 -23.05
CA VAL A 13 -11.47 4.25 -22.48
C VAL A 13 -10.19 3.41 -22.54
N LEU A 14 -9.40 3.50 -23.61
CA LEU A 14 -8.09 2.82 -23.72
C LEU A 14 -7.03 3.40 -22.78
N LEU A 15 -7.06 4.71 -22.51
CA LEU A 15 -6.20 5.37 -21.51
C LEU A 15 -6.59 4.97 -20.06
N CYS A 16 -7.87 4.70 -19.80
CA CYS A 16 -8.33 4.18 -18.51
C CYS A 16 -8.00 2.69 -18.30
N LEU A 17 -7.64 1.95 -19.35
CA LEU A 17 -7.27 0.53 -19.28
C LEU A 17 -5.76 0.31 -19.10
N SER A 18 -4.93 1.34 -19.24
CA SER A 18 -3.52 1.27 -18.88
C SER A 18 -3.39 1.36 -17.35
N LYS A 19 -3.47 0.23 -16.68
CA LYS A 19 -3.17 0.11 -15.23
C LYS A 19 -1.67 0.28 -15.02
N VAL A 20 -1.18 1.51 -15.03
CA VAL A 20 0.09 1.81 -14.36
C VAL A 20 -0.23 1.78 -12.86
N ASN A 21 -0.04 0.63 -12.24
CA ASN A 21 -0.15 0.46 -10.80
C ASN A 21 1.06 1.12 -10.13
N ALA A 22 1.10 2.43 -10.06
CA ALA A 22 1.97 3.13 -9.12
C ALA A 22 1.45 2.86 -7.71
N LYS A 23 1.77 1.70 -7.16
CA LYS A 23 1.42 1.33 -5.80
C LYS A 23 2.35 2.11 -4.86
N GLY A 24 1.83 3.16 -4.25
CA GLY A 24 2.53 3.86 -3.18
C GLY A 24 2.83 2.90 -2.01
N GLN A 25 3.88 3.18 -1.25
CA GLN A 25 4.46 2.38 -0.14
C GLN A 25 3.51 2.01 1.03
N ILE A 26 2.21 2.18 0.89
CA ILE A 26 1.24 1.95 1.95
C ILE A 26 0.45 0.69 1.62
N MET A 27 0.81 -0.38 2.28
CA MET A 27 0.10 -1.64 2.17
C MET A 27 -1.20 -1.61 2.97
N ASN A 28 -2.35 -1.86 2.32
CA ASN A 28 -3.63 -1.95 3.02
C ASN A 28 -3.81 -3.33 3.64
N ILE A 29 -3.19 -3.49 4.79
CA ILE A 29 -3.14 -4.71 5.58
C ILE A 29 -4.54 -5.21 5.97
N GLU A 30 -5.49 -4.30 6.19
CA GLU A 30 -6.80 -4.65 6.73
C GLU A 30 -7.77 -5.24 5.70
N LYS A 31 -7.61 -4.91 4.40
CA LYS A 31 -8.43 -5.50 3.34
C LYS A 31 -8.33 -7.02 3.30
N PHE A 32 -7.13 -7.56 3.53
CA PHE A 32 -6.88 -9.00 3.53
C PHE A 32 -7.29 -9.69 4.83
N ARG A 33 -7.26 -8.98 5.95
CA ARG A 33 -7.49 -9.53 7.28
C ARG A 33 -8.92 -9.98 7.54
N LEU A 34 -9.91 -9.30 7.01
CA LEU A 34 -11.31 -9.47 7.40
C LEU A 34 -12.10 -10.42 6.50
N ASP A 35 -11.72 -10.53 5.23
CA ASP A 35 -12.38 -11.44 4.29
C ASP A 35 -11.98 -12.90 4.49
N SER A 36 -10.97 -13.15 5.35
CA SER A 36 -10.32 -14.45 5.47
C SER A 36 -10.78 -15.32 6.64
N LEU A 37 -11.62 -14.82 7.54
CA LEU A 37 -11.86 -15.49 8.82
C LEU A 37 -13.07 -16.44 8.82
N SER A 38 -13.18 -17.34 7.85
CA SER A 38 -14.11 -18.46 7.99
C SER A 38 -13.49 -19.55 8.88
N ARG A 39 -14.26 -20.08 9.84
CA ARG A 39 -13.80 -21.15 10.75
C ARG A 39 -13.39 -22.45 10.03
N LYS A 40 -13.80 -22.63 8.76
CA LYS A 40 -13.54 -23.86 7.99
C LYS A 40 -12.17 -23.88 7.32
N ASN A 41 -11.55 -22.71 7.06
CA ASN A 41 -10.26 -22.61 6.36
C ASN A 41 -9.39 -21.56 7.05
N PRO A 42 -8.55 -21.92 8.03
CA PRO A 42 -7.71 -20.99 8.75
C PRO A 42 -6.54 -20.43 7.94
N PHE A 43 -6.23 -21.03 6.78
CA PHE A 43 -5.13 -20.63 5.92
C PHE A 43 -5.65 -20.12 4.57
N ARG A 44 -5.11 -19.00 4.11
CA ARG A 44 -5.30 -18.45 2.76
C ARG A 44 -3.98 -17.96 2.21
N LEU A 45 -3.75 -18.27 0.94
CA LEU A 45 -2.63 -17.76 0.16
C LEU A 45 -3.19 -17.21 -1.14
N LYS A 46 -2.79 -15.99 -1.47
CA LYS A 46 -3.01 -15.38 -2.78
C LYS A 46 -1.65 -14.98 -3.32
N PHE A 47 -1.37 -15.36 -4.55
CA PHE A 47 -0.19 -14.94 -5.29
C PHE A 47 -0.64 -14.43 -6.65
N GLU A 48 -0.17 -13.26 -7.02
CA GLU A 48 -0.37 -12.66 -8.34
C GLU A 48 0.98 -12.24 -8.88
N ALA A 49 1.24 -12.53 -10.15
CA ALA A 49 2.40 -12.06 -10.87
C ALA A 49 1.97 -11.59 -12.25
N ASN A 50 2.45 -10.44 -12.64
CA ASN A 50 2.22 -9.85 -13.96
C ASN A 50 3.58 -9.58 -14.59
N PHE A 51 3.69 -9.90 -15.85
CA PHE A 51 4.88 -9.65 -16.65
C PHE A 51 4.44 -9.11 -17.99
N ASP A 52 4.91 -7.91 -18.32
CA ASP A 52 4.62 -7.24 -19.58
C ASP A 52 5.94 -6.91 -20.26
N PHE A 53 6.03 -7.29 -21.53
CA PHE A 53 7.13 -6.95 -22.41
C PHE A 53 6.55 -6.46 -23.74
N TYR A 54 6.85 -5.24 -24.12
CA TYR A 54 6.32 -4.67 -25.35
C TYR A 54 7.26 -3.61 -25.93
N ASN A 55 7.25 -3.52 -27.26
CA ASN A 55 7.94 -2.49 -28.02
C ASN A 55 6.91 -1.46 -28.50
N ARG A 56 7.24 -0.17 -28.34
CA ARG A 56 6.45 0.96 -28.85
C ARG A 56 7.37 1.96 -29.57
N SER A 57 7.93 1.53 -30.67
CA SER A 57 8.78 2.38 -31.49
C SER A 57 7.93 3.30 -32.37
N ALA A 58 8.19 4.61 -32.32
CA ALA A 58 7.55 5.58 -33.17
C ALA A 58 8.20 5.61 -34.56
N THR A 59 9.50 5.31 -34.63
CA THR A 59 10.29 5.24 -35.87
C THR A 59 11.13 3.97 -35.86
N ALA A 60 11.69 3.60 -37.01
CA ALA A 60 12.60 2.44 -37.12
C ALA A 60 13.96 2.70 -36.43
N GLU A 61 14.31 3.96 -36.23
CA GLU A 61 15.60 4.38 -35.66
C GLU A 61 15.56 4.49 -34.14
N GLU A 62 14.39 4.78 -33.53
CA GLU A 62 14.22 4.88 -32.10
C GLU A 62 13.33 3.75 -31.61
N GLN A 63 13.94 2.74 -31.03
CA GLN A 63 13.21 1.64 -30.39
C GLN A 63 12.96 1.96 -28.90
N ALA A 64 11.69 1.87 -28.50
CA ALA A 64 11.28 1.98 -27.10
C ALA A 64 10.79 0.61 -26.62
N GLU A 65 11.63 -0.07 -25.85
CA GLU A 65 11.33 -1.36 -25.26
C GLU A 65 10.98 -1.19 -23.78
N PHE A 66 9.83 -1.70 -23.40
CA PHE A 66 9.33 -1.64 -22.04
C PHE A 66 9.28 -3.04 -21.44
N THR A 67 9.83 -3.16 -20.24
CA THR A 67 9.68 -4.33 -19.38
C THR A 67 8.98 -3.90 -18.11
N ALA A 68 7.88 -4.57 -17.76
CA ALA A 68 7.22 -4.35 -16.49
C ALA A 68 6.98 -5.69 -15.77
N LEU A 69 7.35 -5.74 -14.50
CA LEU A 69 7.15 -6.89 -13.61
C LEU A 69 6.42 -6.41 -12.36
N GLY A 70 5.31 -7.06 -12.04
CA GLY A 70 4.58 -6.87 -10.80
C GLY A 70 4.35 -8.21 -10.11
N SER A 71 4.57 -8.28 -8.81
CA SER A 71 4.28 -9.47 -8.01
C SER A 71 3.68 -9.07 -6.68
N GLU A 72 2.64 -9.78 -6.27
CA GLU A 72 1.98 -9.61 -4.97
C GLU A 72 1.78 -10.99 -4.32
N ILE A 73 2.18 -11.12 -3.07
CA ILE A 73 1.88 -12.28 -2.24
C ILE A 73 1.13 -11.83 -0.99
N SER A 74 0.06 -12.53 -0.66
CA SER A 74 -0.62 -12.36 0.62
C SER A 74 -0.94 -13.73 1.21
N SER A 75 -0.47 -13.95 2.42
CA SER A 75 -0.73 -15.16 3.18
C SER A 75 -1.32 -14.81 4.54
N ILE A 76 -2.37 -15.52 4.92
CA ILE A 76 -3.04 -15.36 6.19
C ILE A 76 -3.20 -16.74 6.81
N TYR A 77 -2.83 -16.85 8.08
CA TYR A 77 -3.04 -18.03 8.89
C TYR A 77 -3.67 -17.62 10.23
N ALA A 78 -4.87 -18.13 10.50
CA ALA A 78 -5.66 -17.74 11.68
C ALA A 78 -6.09 -18.98 12.50
N PRO A 79 -5.14 -19.71 13.14
CA PRO A 79 -5.47 -20.85 13.98
C PRO A 79 -6.06 -20.36 15.32
N GLY A 80 -7.37 -20.54 15.52
CA GLY A 80 -8.03 -20.27 16.79
C GLY A 80 -8.04 -18.80 17.21
N LYS A 81 -7.23 -18.44 18.21
CA LYS A 81 -7.19 -17.10 18.82
C LYS A 81 -6.14 -16.16 18.24
N HIS A 82 -5.23 -16.66 17.43
CA HIS A 82 -4.12 -15.90 16.87
C HIS A 82 -4.27 -15.72 15.38
N PHE A 83 -3.64 -14.68 14.87
CA PHE A 83 -3.68 -14.31 13.46
C PHE A 83 -2.27 -13.96 13.00
N TYR A 84 -1.83 -14.59 11.93
CA TYR A 84 -0.53 -14.37 11.31
C TYR A 84 -0.73 -13.94 9.88
N MET A 85 0.06 -12.98 9.43
CA MET A 85 -0.04 -12.42 8.10
C MET A 85 1.35 -12.19 7.53
N LEU A 86 1.49 -12.53 6.25
CA LEU A 86 2.61 -12.18 5.39
C LEU A 86 2.05 -11.47 4.17
N LEU A 87 2.56 -10.28 3.89
CA LEU A 87 2.27 -9.54 2.67
C LEU A 87 3.59 -9.19 2.00
N GLY A 88 3.62 -9.24 0.68
CA GLY A 88 4.78 -8.84 -0.09
C GLY A 88 4.33 -8.29 -1.43
N GLU A 89 5.02 -7.28 -1.91
CA GLU A 89 4.84 -6.75 -3.27
C GLU A 89 6.18 -6.30 -3.85
N VAL A 90 6.32 -6.48 -5.14
CA VAL A 90 7.45 -5.98 -5.93
C VAL A 90 6.88 -5.37 -7.21
N SER A 91 7.41 -4.23 -7.59
CA SER A 91 7.09 -3.57 -8.85
C SER A 91 8.37 -3.09 -9.51
N TYR A 92 8.55 -3.47 -10.77
CA TYR A 92 9.67 -3.10 -11.59
C TYR A 92 9.18 -2.64 -12.96
N VAL A 93 9.66 -1.49 -13.43
CA VAL A 93 9.38 -0.97 -14.76
C VAL A 93 10.64 -0.34 -15.30
N GLU A 94 11.02 -0.72 -16.50
CA GLU A 94 12.13 -0.09 -17.23
C GLU A 94 11.73 0.24 -18.68
N ASN A 95 12.42 1.22 -19.25
CA ASN A 95 12.35 1.60 -20.65
C ASN A 95 13.78 1.73 -21.19
N ASN A 96 14.14 0.91 -22.21
CA ASN A 96 15.47 0.88 -22.81
C ASN A 96 16.60 0.79 -21.76
N ALA A 97 16.50 -0.15 -20.82
CA ALA A 97 17.41 -0.33 -19.69
C ALA A 97 17.47 0.85 -18.69
N ASN A 98 16.64 1.88 -18.85
CA ASN A 98 16.47 2.92 -17.85
C ASN A 98 15.35 2.53 -16.88
N LYS A 99 15.71 2.36 -15.61
CA LYS A 99 14.75 2.04 -14.55
C LYS A 99 13.81 3.23 -14.32
N ILE A 100 12.51 3.01 -14.49
CA ILE A 100 11.45 3.97 -14.22
C ILE A 100 10.87 3.74 -12.82
N LEU A 101 10.73 2.47 -12.41
CA LEU A 101 10.20 2.07 -11.13
C LEU A 101 10.90 0.80 -10.67
N ASN A 102 11.38 0.81 -9.44
CA ASN A 102 11.91 -0.38 -8.78
C ASN A 102 11.66 -0.23 -7.29
N ASN A 103 10.61 -0.86 -6.81
CA ASN A 103 10.26 -0.85 -5.40
C ASN A 103 9.74 -2.21 -4.96
N GLY A 104 9.86 -2.47 -3.69
CA GLY A 104 9.31 -3.67 -3.09
C GLY A 104 9.19 -3.55 -1.59
N ASN A 105 8.29 -4.34 -1.03
CA ASN A 105 8.14 -4.47 0.40
C ASN A 105 7.66 -5.85 0.80
N VAL A 106 8.05 -6.25 2.01
CA VAL A 106 7.54 -7.44 2.71
C VAL A 106 7.13 -7.02 4.11
N HIS A 107 5.95 -7.40 4.53
CA HIS A 107 5.40 -7.12 5.86
C HIS A 107 4.91 -8.42 6.49
N ILE A 108 5.36 -8.66 7.72
CA ILE A 108 4.88 -9.76 8.57
C ILE A 108 4.18 -9.18 9.81
N ARG A 109 3.12 -9.81 10.25
CA ARG A 109 2.40 -9.41 11.47
C ARG A 109 1.82 -10.62 12.18
N SER A 110 1.98 -10.63 13.49
CA SER A 110 1.32 -11.55 14.41
C SER A 110 0.39 -10.76 15.32
N THR A 111 -0.88 -11.13 15.37
CA THR A 111 -1.86 -10.52 16.27
C THR A 111 -2.37 -11.61 17.21
N PHE A 112 -2.12 -11.42 18.49
CA PHE A 112 -2.55 -12.36 19.53
C PHE A 112 -3.93 -11.98 20.02
N TYR A 113 -4.78 -12.97 20.30
CA TYR A 113 -6.14 -12.77 20.76
C TYR A 113 -6.95 -11.78 19.90
N TYR A 114 -6.84 -11.92 18.58
CA TYR A 114 -7.34 -10.93 17.60
C TYR A 114 -8.86 -10.69 17.66
N ARG A 115 -9.60 -11.54 18.38
CA ARG A 115 -11.06 -11.41 18.60
C ARG A 115 -11.40 -10.65 19.88
N GLU A 116 -10.44 -10.48 20.77
CA GLU A 116 -10.62 -9.81 22.05
C GLU A 116 -10.64 -8.28 21.88
N LYS A 117 -11.08 -7.60 22.93
CA LYS A 117 -11.12 -6.14 22.99
C LYS A 117 -9.71 -5.55 22.88
N PHE A 118 -8.73 -6.20 23.49
CA PHE A 118 -7.32 -5.85 23.40
C PHE A 118 -6.53 -7.00 22.77
N SER A 119 -5.70 -6.66 21.81
CA SER A 119 -4.95 -7.61 21.00
C SER A 119 -3.51 -7.15 20.86
N PRO A 120 -2.54 -7.75 21.56
CA PRO A 120 -1.12 -7.47 21.31
C PRO A 120 -0.73 -7.84 19.88
N GLU A 121 0.12 -7.01 19.26
CA GLU A 121 0.64 -7.23 17.91
C GLU A 121 2.17 -7.15 17.92
N LEU A 122 2.80 -7.98 17.09
CA LEU A 122 4.19 -7.86 16.69
C LEU A 122 4.23 -7.75 15.18
N PHE A 123 5.12 -6.91 14.66
CA PHE A 123 5.27 -6.74 13.21
C PHE A 123 6.71 -6.48 12.81
N GLY A 124 7.02 -6.86 11.58
CA GLY A 124 8.26 -6.55 10.91
C GLY A 124 8.00 -6.18 9.47
N GLN A 125 8.84 -5.32 8.90
CA GLN A 125 8.75 -4.90 7.51
C GLN A 125 10.14 -4.65 6.95
N ALA A 126 10.36 -5.07 5.71
CA ALA A 126 11.49 -4.69 4.89
C ALA A 126 10.97 -4.06 3.60
N GLN A 127 11.57 -2.97 3.15
CA GLN A 127 11.19 -2.31 1.92
C GLN A 127 12.35 -1.57 1.27
N TYR A 128 12.24 -1.33 -0.04
CA TYR A 128 13.09 -0.44 -0.81
C TYR A 128 12.25 0.34 -1.83
N ASP A 129 12.77 1.47 -2.31
CA ASP A 129 12.18 2.30 -3.35
C ASP A 129 13.28 3.11 -4.03
N ASP A 130 13.88 2.53 -5.06
CA ASP A 130 15.01 3.13 -5.80
C ASP A 130 14.64 4.49 -6.40
N PHE A 131 13.39 4.64 -6.86
CA PHE A 131 12.94 5.89 -7.47
C PHE A 131 12.99 7.07 -6.49
N ARG A 132 12.76 6.80 -5.21
CA ARG A 132 12.85 7.80 -4.15
C ARG A 132 14.22 7.86 -3.48
N GLY A 133 15.14 6.98 -3.87
CA GLY A 133 16.44 6.86 -3.25
C GLY A 133 16.45 6.08 -1.94
N LEU A 134 15.35 5.41 -1.57
CA LEU A 134 15.31 4.51 -0.41
C LEU A 134 15.95 3.17 -0.79
N SER A 135 17.20 2.98 -0.39
CA SER A 135 17.92 1.73 -0.65
C SER A 135 17.38 0.59 0.20
N ASP A 136 17.25 0.83 1.50
CA ASP A 136 16.74 -0.15 2.46
C ASP A 136 15.97 0.54 3.59
N ARG A 137 14.91 -0.10 4.05
CA ARG A 137 14.19 0.25 5.26
C ARG A 137 13.77 -0.99 5.99
N PHE A 138 14.14 -1.10 7.24
CA PHE A 138 13.73 -2.18 8.12
C PHE A 138 12.97 -1.61 9.31
N ILE A 139 11.81 -2.18 9.57
CA ILE A 139 10.96 -1.83 10.70
C ILE A 139 10.71 -3.08 11.52
N PHE A 140 10.80 -2.94 12.83
CA PHE A 140 10.38 -3.94 13.79
C PHE A 140 9.66 -3.27 14.95
N GLY A 141 8.52 -3.81 15.37
CA GLY A 141 7.75 -3.19 16.44
C GLY A 141 6.71 -4.09 17.07
N GLY A 142 6.17 -3.57 18.16
CA GLY A 142 5.03 -4.13 18.85
C GLY A 142 3.99 -3.07 19.12
N ALA A 143 2.72 -3.47 19.19
CA ALA A 143 1.62 -2.57 19.45
C ALA A 143 0.55 -3.24 20.30
N LEU A 144 -0.20 -2.45 21.04
CA LEU A 144 -1.46 -2.87 21.61
C LEU A 144 -2.60 -2.33 20.76
N ARG A 145 -3.43 -3.22 20.28
CA ARG A 145 -4.59 -2.92 19.49
C ARG A 145 -5.83 -2.93 20.39
N TRP A 146 -6.63 -1.89 20.31
CA TRP A 146 -7.92 -1.75 20.95
C TRP A 146 -9.05 -1.80 19.93
N ASN A 147 -9.81 -2.91 19.91
CA ASN A 147 -11.00 -3.10 19.10
C ASN A 147 -12.18 -2.39 19.79
N SER A 148 -12.33 -1.08 19.56
CA SER A 148 -13.30 -0.24 20.24
C SER A 148 -14.73 -0.60 19.88
N ILE A 149 -15.00 -0.73 18.57
CA ILE A 149 -16.31 -1.14 18.04
C ILE A 149 -16.07 -2.27 17.05
N ARG A 150 -16.86 -3.34 17.17
CA ARG A 150 -16.77 -4.46 16.25
C ARG A 150 -18.14 -5.12 16.09
N ASN A 151 -18.80 -4.81 15.01
CA ASN A 151 -20.02 -5.48 14.59
C ASN A 151 -19.98 -5.82 13.09
N LYS A 152 -21.04 -6.41 12.55
CA LYS A 152 -21.09 -6.84 11.14
C LYS A 152 -20.94 -5.70 10.13
N LYS A 153 -21.41 -4.49 10.50
CA LYS A 153 -21.43 -3.33 9.59
C LYS A 153 -20.35 -2.31 9.86
N PHE A 154 -19.87 -2.22 11.12
CA PHE A 154 -18.90 -1.19 11.52
C PHE A 154 -17.81 -1.76 12.41
N MET A 155 -16.57 -1.42 12.12
CA MET A 155 -15.42 -1.72 12.94
C MET A 155 -14.57 -0.47 13.10
N LEU A 156 -14.22 -0.19 14.35
CA LEU A 156 -13.30 0.89 14.73
C LEU A 156 -12.22 0.31 15.64
N THR A 157 -10.98 0.47 15.22
CA THR A 157 -9.83 -0.06 15.94
C THR A 157 -8.74 0.98 16.02
N PHE A 158 -8.13 1.10 17.19
CA PHE A 158 -6.94 1.90 17.45
C PHE A 158 -5.78 0.96 17.77
N GLY A 159 -4.59 1.32 17.34
CA GLY A 159 -3.37 0.64 17.70
C GLY A 159 -2.30 1.65 18.09
N ALA A 160 -1.50 1.34 19.09
CA ALA A 160 -0.36 2.15 19.47
C ALA A 160 0.78 1.28 20.03
N GLY A 161 2.01 1.65 19.74
CA GLY A 161 3.18 0.97 20.27
C GLY A 161 4.50 1.47 19.71
N PRO A 162 5.61 1.06 20.33
CA PRO A 162 6.94 1.40 19.88
C PRO A 162 7.32 0.63 18.62
N MET A 163 8.10 1.27 17.77
CA MET A 163 8.77 0.64 16.65
C MET A 163 10.20 1.14 16.50
N TYR A 164 11.08 0.24 16.12
CA TYR A 164 12.44 0.53 15.72
C TYR A 164 12.50 0.56 14.20
N GLU A 165 13.14 1.58 13.64
CA GLU A 165 13.25 1.81 12.22
C GLU A 165 14.69 2.12 11.84
N PHE A 166 15.21 1.41 10.85
CA PHE A 166 16.46 1.69 10.17
C PHE A 166 16.13 2.07 8.73
N GLU A 167 16.74 3.14 8.24
CA GLU A 167 16.62 3.57 6.85
C GLU A 167 18.01 3.88 6.28
N ARG A 168 18.24 3.47 5.03
CA ARG A 168 19.37 3.85 4.21
C ARG A 168 18.86 4.54 2.96
N TRP A 169 19.28 5.77 2.78
CA TRP A 169 18.88 6.63 1.68
C TRP A 169 20.05 6.99 0.80
N LYS A 170 19.83 7.05 -0.50
CA LYS A 170 20.74 7.65 -1.47
C LYS A 170 20.12 8.96 -1.95
N SER A 171 20.78 10.06 -1.68
CA SER A 171 20.30 11.39 -2.06
C SER A 171 20.27 11.53 -3.60
N PRO A 172 19.14 11.97 -4.17
CA PRO A 172 19.01 12.17 -5.61
C PRO A 172 19.78 13.40 -6.14
N VAL A 173 20.29 14.26 -5.24
CA VAL A 173 20.97 15.51 -5.60
C VAL A 173 22.48 15.32 -5.71
N ASP A 174 23.08 14.70 -4.71
CA ASP A 174 24.54 14.57 -4.58
C ASP A 174 25.06 13.14 -4.52
N ASN A 175 24.14 12.14 -4.62
CA ASN A 175 24.41 10.71 -4.52
C ASN A 175 25.04 10.26 -3.19
N GLN A 176 25.01 11.10 -2.16
CA GLN A 176 25.48 10.72 -0.82
C GLN A 176 24.53 9.70 -0.21
N THR A 177 25.09 8.83 0.62
CA THR A 177 24.30 7.82 1.35
C THR A 177 24.14 8.27 2.79
N GLU A 178 22.88 8.34 3.23
CA GLU A 178 22.49 8.67 4.59
C GLU A 178 21.90 7.43 5.27
N GLU A 179 22.40 7.10 6.44
CA GLU A 179 21.88 6.02 7.27
C GLU A 179 21.33 6.60 8.57
N VAL A 180 20.09 6.27 8.89
CA VAL A 180 19.42 6.77 10.09
C VAL A 180 18.71 5.65 10.82
N THR A 181 18.64 5.81 12.12
CA THR A 181 17.97 4.87 13.01
C THR A 181 17.09 5.62 14.00
N PHE A 182 15.84 5.18 14.12
CA PHE A 182 14.87 5.82 14.99
C PHE A 182 14.14 4.84 15.89
N LEU A 183 13.94 5.23 17.13
CA LEU A 183 12.87 4.69 17.96
C LEU A 183 11.65 5.62 17.79
N LYS A 184 10.55 5.08 17.27
CA LYS A 184 9.32 5.83 16.98
C LYS A 184 8.15 5.28 17.78
N LEU A 185 7.20 6.15 18.12
CA LEU A 185 5.85 5.76 18.47
C LEU A 185 5.04 5.62 17.16
N SER A 186 4.47 4.45 16.94
CA SER A 186 3.56 4.21 15.82
C SER A 186 2.14 4.06 16.35
N THR A 187 1.22 4.86 15.81
CA THR A 187 -0.21 4.76 16.10
C THR A 187 -0.98 4.50 14.84
N ASN A 188 -2.11 3.82 14.94
CA ASN A 188 -3.00 3.62 13.80
C ASN A 188 -4.47 3.69 14.19
N LEU A 189 -5.27 4.17 13.23
CA LEU A 189 -6.72 4.19 13.28
C LEU A 189 -7.25 3.42 12.08
N ILE A 190 -8.08 2.41 12.35
CA ILE A 190 -8.66 1.56 11.32
C ILE A 190 -10.17 1.70 11.41
N VAL A 191 -10.78 2.06 10.28
CA VAL A 191 -12.23 2.15 10.12
C VAL A 191 -12.65 1.23 8.99
N ARG A 192 -13.60 0.35 9.25
CA ARG A 192 -14.33 -0.38 8.24
C ARG A 192 -15.80 -0.13 8.43
N TRP A 193 -16.50 0.23 7.37
CA TRP A 193 -17.92 0.55 7.42
C TRP A 193 -18.63 0.06 6.17
N THR A 194 -19.61 -0.84 6.34
CA THR A 194 -20.55 -1.24 5.31
C THR A 194 -21.82 -0.43 5.49
N ILE A 195 -22.02 0.55 4.61
CA ILE A 195 -23.13 1.51 4.65
C ILE A 195 -24.25 1.00 3.75
N GLY A 196 -25.35 0.60 4.39
CA GLY A 196 -26.45 -0.05 3.65
C GLY A 196 -25.99 -1.37 3.03
N GLU A 197 -26.43 -1.62 1.79
CA GLU A 197 -26.10 -2.82 1.01
C GLU A 197 -25.13 -2.51 -0.14
N HIS A 198 -24.76 -1.25 -0.31
CA HIS A 198 -24.12 -0.77 -1.52
C HIS A 198 -22.72 -0.18 -1.33
N ILE A 199 -22.37 0.22 -0.12
CA ILE A 199 -21.13 0.95 0.11
C ILE A 199 -20.27 0.23 1.13
N ASP A 200 -19.04 -0.14 0.73
CA ASP A 200 -17.99 -0.60 1.63
C ASP A 200 -16.87 0.43 1.70
N PHE A 201 -16.69 1.00 2.87
CA PHE A 201 -15.63 1.93 3.21
C PHE A 201 -14.59 1.24 4.09
N ASN A 202 -13.32 1.37 3.72
CA ASN A 202 -12.19 0.86 4.49
C ASN A 202 -11.08 1.91 4.49
N SER A 203 -10.65 2.32 5.67
CA SER A 203 -9.56 3.29 5.83
C SER A 203 -8.62 2.87 6.95
N ILE A 204 -7.34 3.02 6.69
CA ILE A 204 -6.29 2.91 7.69
C ILE A 204 -5.42 4.16 7.67
N LEU A 205 -5.28 4.80 8.81
CA LEU A 205 -4.42 5.96 9.03
C LEU A 205 -3.33 5.56 10.00
N TYR A 206 -2.07 5.79 9.64
CA TYR A 206 -0.91 5.69 10.52
C TYR A 206 -0.38 7.08 10.84
N TYR A 207 -0.01 7.28 12.08
CA TYR A 207 0.80 8.39 12.52
C TYR A 207 2.00 7.86 13.29
N GLN A 208 3.19 8.31 12.90
CA GLN A 208 4.46 7.88 13.46
C GLN A 208 5.23 9.11 13.91
N LEU A 209 5.72 9.08 15.13
CA LEU A 209 6.51 10.14 15.74
C LEU A 209 7.83 9.56 16.25
N GLY A 210 8.94 10.08 15.78
CA GLY A 210 10.29 9.80 16.26
C GLY A 210 11.01 11.09 16.63
N TYR A 211 12.07 10.98 17.39
CA TYR A 211 12.99 12.09 17.64
C TYR A 211 14.32 11.83 16.95
N ASP A 212 14.78 12.80 16.20
CA ASP A 212 16.06 12.76 15.50
C ASP A 212 17.09 13.54 16.31
N ASN A 213 18.08 12.83 16.82
CA ASN A 213 19.13 13.41 17.67
C ASN A 213 20.14 14.24 16.87
N GLU A 214 20.28 14.01 15.55
CA GLU A 214 21.25 14.74 14.72
C GLU A 214 20.77 16.17 14.43
N ILE A 215 19.47 16.31 14.19
CA ILE A 215 18.85 17.63 13.92
C ILE A 215 18.11 18.19 15.13
N GLU A 216 18.17 17.50 16.28
CA GLU A 216 17.52 17.86 17.55
C GLU A 216 16.02 18.19 17.40
N ALA A 217 15.30 17.38 16.61
CA ALA A 217 13.92 17.70 16.26
C ALA A 217 13.04 16.47 16.08
N PRO A 218 11.71 16.58 16.33
CA PRO A 218 10.78 15.53 16.02
C PRO A 218 10.63 15.34 14.50
N ARG A 219 10.46 14.10 14.08
CA ARG A 219 10.06 13.70 12.73
C ARG A 219 8.69 13.04 12.77
N ASN A 220 7.79 13.58 11.96
CA ASN A 220 6.44 13.09 11.86
C ASN A 220 6.21 12.46 10.50
N ARG A 221 5.58 11.29 10.49
CA ARG A 221 5.13 10.62 9.26
C ARG A 221 3.65 10.27 9.40
N ILE A 222 2.87 10.65 8.40
CA ILE A 222 1.46 10.32 8.29
C ILE A 222 1.30 9.48 7.03
N SER A 223 0.60 8.37 7.13
CA SER A 223 0.22 7.61 5.96
C SER A 223 -1.22 7.11 6.04
N ASN A 224 -1.91 7.19 4.92
CA ASN A 224 -3.31 6.79 4.80
C ASN A 224 -3.51 5.89 3.59
N SER A 225 -4.34 4.88 3.76
CA SER A 225 -4.89 4.10 2.66
C SER A 225 -6.39 3.96 2.88
N THR A 226 -7.16 4.54 1.98
CA THR A 226 -8.62 4.53 2.01
C THR A 226 -9.16 3.90 0.73
N ASN A 227 -10.10 2.98 0.86
CA ASN A 227 -10.79 2.35 -0.26
C ASN A 227 -12.29 2.49 -0.05
N LEU A 228 -12.97 2.88 -1.10
CA LEU A 228 -14.42 2.95 -1.20
C LEU A 228 -14.87 2.07 -2.36
N ASN A 229 -15.78 1.15 -2.09
CA ASN A 229 -16.44 0.34 -3.09
C ASN A 229 -17.93 0.67 -3.08
N PHE A 230 -18.44 1.13 -4.19
CA PHE A 230 -19.84 1.52 -4.35
C PHE A 230 -20.52 0.60 -5.35
N GLN A 231 -21.42 -0.26 -4.87
CA GLN A 231 -22.22 -1.15 -5.70
C GLN A 231 -23.42 -0.37 -6.26
N ILE A 232 -23.34 0.01 -7.54
CA ILE A 232 -24.41 0.80 -8.22
C ILE A 232 -25.59 -0.11 -8.53
N THR A 233 -25.31 -1.31 -9.04
CA THR A 233 -26.29 -2.37 -9.29
C THR A 233 -25.67 -3.71 -8.94
N THR A 234 -26.41 -4.80 -9.02
CA THR A 234 -25.88 -6.17 -8.85
C THR A 234 -24.74 -6.50 -9.84
N LYS A 235 -24.68 -5.78 -10.95
CA LYS A 235 -23.71 -6.01 -12.03
C LYS A 235 -22.62 -4.93 -12.14
N ILE A 236 -22.85 -3.74 -11.60
CA ILE A 236 -21.97 -2.57 -11.75
C ILE A 236 -21.50 -2.10 -10.39
N ALA A 237 -20.19 -1.98 -10.23
CA ALA A 237 -19.59 -1.35 -9.06
C ALA A 237 -18.51 -0.34 -9.47
N PHE A 238 -18.47 0.78 -8.75
CA PHE A 238 -17.41 1.77 -8.80
C PHE A 238 -16.47 1.57 -7.60
N LYS A 239 -15.17 1.63 -7.84
CA LYS A 239 -14.16 1.53 -6.80
C LYS A 239 -13.25 2.75 -6.88
N THR A 240 -12.98 3.35 -5.73
CA THR A 240 -11.97 4.39 -5.61
C THR A 240 -11.04 4.09 -4.45
N GLY A 241 -9.75 4.34 -4.65
CA GLY A 241 -8.70 4.20 -3.65
C GLY A 241 -7.91 5.49 -3.55
N LEU A 242 -7.64 5.92 -2.33
CA LEU A 242 -6.72 7.02 -2.02
C LEU A 242 -5.59 6.45 -1.18
N ARG A 243 -4.35 6.69 -1.61
CA ARG A 243 -3.15 6.46 -0.79
C ARG A 243 -2.42 7.78 -0.62
N LEU A 244 -1.94 8.03 0.58
CA LEU A 244 -1.23 9.25 0.93
C LEU A 244 -0.12 8.92 1.91
N ALA A 245 1.08 9.48 1.67
CA ALA A 245 2.17 9.49 2.62
C ALA A 245 2.76 10.89 2.70
N TYR A 246 2.85 11.40 3.91
CA TYR A 246 3.45 12.69 4.23
C TYR A 246 4.54 12.51 5.27
N GLU A 247 5.66 13.18 5.04
CA GLU A 247 6.79 13.26 5.96
C GLU A 247 7.22 14.71 6.10
N ASP A 248 7.20 15.24 7.32
CA ASP A 248 7.49 16.65 7.57
C ASP A 248 8.97 16.99 7.31
N ARG A 249 9.86 16.03 7.59
CA ARG A 249 11.31 16.17 7.46
C ARG A 249 11.90 14.92 6.83
N PRO A 250 11.90 14.80 5.49
CA PRO A 250 12.56 13.68 4.80
C PRO A 250 14.06 13.64 5.11
N ILE A 251 14.65 12.46 5.09
CA ILE A 251 16.10 12.27 5.38
C ILE A 251 16.94 12.90 4.27
N VAL A 252 16.52 12.72 3.02
CA VAL A 252 17.16 13.32 1.83
C VAL A 252 16.19 14.31 1.17
N PRO A 253 16.66 15.24 0.31
CA PRO A 253 15.83 16.29 -0.27
C PRO A 253 14.85 15.77 -1.32
N ILE A 254 13.80 15.09 -0.86
CA ILE A 254 12.70 14.54 -1.67
C ILE A 254 11.37 15.20 -1.32
N THR A 255 10.36 14.95 -2.16
CA THR A 255 9.00 15.41 -1.94
C THR A 255 8.44 14.90 -0.61
N LYS A 256 7.92 15.83 0.21
CA LYS A 256 7.31 15.55 1.52
C LYS A 256 5.98 14.81 1.42
N LEU A 257 5.22 15.05 0.37
CA LEU A 257 3.89 14.48 0.14
C LEU A 257 3.88 13.66 -1.13
N ILE A 258 3.49 12.41 -1.02
CA ILE A 258 3.14 11.55 -2.16
C ILE A 258 1.71 11.05 -1.98
N TYR A 259 0.99 10.97 -3.09
CA TYR A 259 -0.36 10.43 -3.10
C TYR A 259 -0.66 9.71 -4.40
N SER A 260 -1.59 8.79 -4.35
CA SER A 260 -2.20 8.19 -5.53
C SER A 260 -3.71 8.09 -5.35
N VAL A 261 -4.43 8.30 -6.45
CA VAL A 261 -5.88 8.09 -6.54
C VAL A 261 -6.12 7.08 -7.64
N GLU A 262 -6.75 5.99 -7.28
CA GLU A 262 -7.09 4.90 -8.20
C GLU A 262 -8.61 4.81 -8.33
N ASN A 263 -9.11 4.85 -9.56
CA ASN A 263 -10.54 4.70 -9.83
C ASN A 263 -10.76 3.53 -10.78
N GLY A 264 -11.83 2.79 -10.56
CA GLY A 264 -12.17 1.66 -11.40
C GLY A 264 -13.67 1.38 -11.43
N ILE A 265 -14.13 0.85 -12.55
CA ILE A 265 -15.49 0.34 -12.72
C ILE A 265 -15.37 -1.16 -12.95
N SER A 266 -16.14 -1.95 -12.22
CA SER A 266 -16.29 -3.39 -12.48
C SER A 266 -17.68 -3.69 -13.01
N LEU A 267 -17.74 -4.51 -14.06
CA LEU A 267 -18.96 -5.00 -14.68
C LEU A 267 -18.98 -6.52 -14.54
N ASN A 268 -20.06 -7.07 -13.97
CA ASN A 268 -20.29 -8.50 -13.82
C ASN A 268 -21.55 -8.88 -14.59
N PHE A 269 -21.44 -9.75 -15.56
CA PHE A 269 -22.53 -10.19 -16.45
C PHE A 269 -23.01 -11.59 -16.10
#